data_357d93c2ebd5518a71eb17ab7893caef
#
_entry.id   357d93c2ebd5518a71eb17ab7893caef
#
_cell.length_a   1.000
_cell.length_b   1.000
_cell.length_c   1.000
_cell.angle_alpha   90.00
_cell.angle_beta   90.00
_cell.angle_gamma   90.00
#
_symmetry.space_group_name_H-M   'P 1'
#
loop_
_entity.id
_entity.type
_entity.pdbx_description
1 polymer ?
#
loop_
_entity_poly.entity_id
_entity_poly.type
_entity_poly.pdbx_seq_one_letter_code
_entity_poly.pdbx_strand_id
1 'polypeptide(L)'
;MEEKRTGLFENGLIWFGAGVSIAEILTGTYLAPLGMGKGLAAIIVGHIIGCLMLFLAGVIGGKVRKSAMETVKMSFGQKGSILFAVLNVLQLVGWTAIMIYDGALAADGVMHTGRWIWCLVIGALIILWIVIGITNLGKINTVAMAALFILTLILCKVIFTGSGAGTPSDDSMTFGAAVELAVAMPLSWLPLISDYTREAKEPVKATAVSAVTYGIVSCWMYVIGMGAAIITGEYDIAQIMLKAGLGILGLLIIVFSTCLLYTSPSPRDGL
;
A
#
# COMPACT_ATOMS: atom_id res chain seq x y z
N MET A 1 0.84 11.77 -33.06
CA MET A 1 0.11 10.89 -32.13
C MET A 1 -0.24 11.71 -30.91
N GLU A 2 -1.52 11.88 -30.61
CA GLU A 2 -1.94 12.56 -29.39
C GLU A 2 -1.44 11.74 -28.19
N GLU A 3 -0.67 12.36 -27.32
CA GLU A 3 -0.22 11.73 -26.07
C GLU A 3 -1.47 11.39 -25.24
N LYS A 4 -1.75 10.10 -25.05
CA LYS A 4 -2.91 9.64 -24.29
C LYS A 4 -2.67 9.94 -22.80
N ARG A 5 -3.34 10.97 -22.29
CA ARG A 5 -3.21 11.46 -20.92
C ARG A 5 -4.30 10.88 -20.02
N THR A 6 -3.94 10.61 -18.76
CA THR A 6 -4.84 10.03 -17.78
C THR A 6 -5.90 11.03 -17.28
N GLY A 7 -7.14 10.56 -17.14
CA GLY A 7 -8.25 11.31 -16.57
C GLY A 7 -8.27 11.26 -15.04
N LEU A 8 -9.21 12.00 -14.44
CA LEU A 8 -9.35 12.01 -12.96
C LEU A 8 -9.77 10.65 -12.42
N PHE A 9 -10.70 9.96 -13.09
CA PHE A 9 -11.16 8.64 -12.67
C PHE A 9 -10.05 7.59 -12.72
N GLU A 10 -9.23 7.60 -13.78
CA GLU A 10 -8.09 6.69 -13.92
C GLU A 10 -7.07 6.91 -12.80
N ASN A 11 -6.74 8.17 -12.48
CA ASN A 11 -5.87 8.48 -11.35
C ASN A 11 -6.47 8.02 -10.01
N GLY A 12 -7.75 8.24 -9.79
CA GLY A 12 -8.45 7.73 -8.60
C GLY A 12 -8.37 6.21 -8.49
N LEU A 13 -8.57 5.49 -9.59
CA LEU A 13 -8.52 4.03 -9.61
C LEU A 13 -7.12 3.48 -9.34
N ILE A 14 -6.08 4.11 -9.91
CA ILE A 14 -4.67 3.75 -9.65
C ILE A 14 -4.36 3.88 -8.17
N TRP A 15 -4.72 5.02 -7.57
CA TRP A 15 -4.41 5.29 -6.17
C TRP A 15 -5.33 4.57 -5.18
N PHE A 16 -6.53 4.18 -5.59
CA PHE A 16 -7.34 3.21 -4.88
C PHE A 16 -6.61 1.86 -4.81
N GLY A 17 -6.11 1.38 -5.95
CA GLY A 17 -5.36 0.14 -6.02
C GLY A 17 -4.06 0.17 -5.21
N ALA A 18 -3.35 1.29 -5.20
CA ALA A 18 -2.14 1.46 -4.40
C ALA A 18 -2.42 1.40 -2.89
N GLY A 19 -3.58 1.94 -2.45
CA GLY A 19 -4.00 1.89 -1.05
C GLY A 19 -4.55 0.54 -0.61
N VAL A 20 -5.12 -0.26 -1.53
CA VAL A 20 -5.63 -1.61 -1.23
C VAL A 20 -4.48 -2.60 -1.21
N SER A 21 -3.76 -2.68 -0.09
CA SER A 21 -2.61 -3.57 0.02
C SER A 21 -2.53 -4.27 1.39
N ILE A 22 -1.87 -5.43 1.40
CA ILE A 22 -1.63 -6.18 2.63
C ILE A 22 -0.67 -5.42 3.56
N ALA A 23 0.31 -4.70 3.01
CA ALA A 23 1.26 -3.93 3.79
C ALA A 23 0.56 -2.85 4.64
N GLU A 24 -0.50 -2.22 4.10
CA GLU A 24 -1.33 -1.27 4.82
C GLU A 24 -2.04 -1.93 6.02
N ILE A 25 -2.63 -3.12 5.81
CA ILE A 25 -3.30 -3.88 6.86
C ILE A 25 -2.30 -4.28 7.94
N LEU A 26 -1.14 -4.84 7.55
CA LEU A 26 -0.09 -5.26 8.49
C LEU A 26 0.46 -4.08 9.29
N THR A 27 0.72 -2.94 8.65
CA THR A 27 1.18 -1.76 9.36
C THR A 27 0.12 -1.29 10.37
N GLY A 28 -1.15 -1.38 9.99
CA GLY A 28 -2.28 -1.09 10.89
C GLY A 28 -2.26 -1.97 12.15
N THR A 29 -1.86 -3.24 12.07
CA THR A 29 -1.82 -4.12 13.25
C THR A 29 -0.89 -3.61 14.33
N TYR A 30 0.23 -2.97 13.96
CA TYR A 30 1.20 -2.42 14.92
C TYR A 30 0.65 -1.30 15.80
N LEU A 31 -0.47 -0.67 15.40
CA LEU A 31 -1.11 0.38 16.18
C LEU A 31 -2.05 -0.17 17.26
N ALA A 32 -2.31 -1.48 17.28
CA ALA A 32 -3.20 -2.12 18.24
C ALA A 32 -2.87 -1.82 19.73
N PRO A 33 -1.59 -1.73 20.16
CA PRO A 33 -1.25 -1.39 21.55
C PRO A 33 -1.80 -0.05 22.04
N LEU A 34 -2.06 0.91 21.14
CA LEU A 34 -2.66 2.20 21.48
C LEU A 34 -4.17 2.11 21.81
N GLY A 35 -4.80 0.99 21.46
CA GLY A 35 -6.25 0.84 21.48
C GLY A 35 -6.93 1.64 20.36
N MET A 36 -8.22 1.34 20.15
CA MET A 36 -8.98 1.85 18.99
C MET A 36 -9.02 3.38 18.93
N GLY A 37 -9.24 4.08 20.04
CA GLY A 37 -9.44 5.54 20.03
C GLY A 37 -8.17 6.32 19.68
N LYS A 38 -7.07 6.08 20.42
CA LYS A 38 -5.79 6.73 20.15
C LYS A 38 -5.19 6.28 18.82
N GLY A 39 -5.31 4.99 18.47
CA GLY A 39 -4.84 4.45 17.21
C GLY A 39 -5.54 5.11 16.02
N LEU A 40 -6.87 5.23 16.05
CA LEU A 40 -7.63 5.94 15.01
C LEU A 40 -7.20 7.40 14.86
N ALA A 41 -7.00 8.10 15.99
CA ALA A 41 -6.51 9.48 15.95
C ALA A 41 -5.11 9.56 15.31
N ALA A 42 -4.20 8.65 15.65
CA ALA A 42 -2.86 8.58 15.05
C ALA A 42 -2.91 8.31 13.55
N ILE A 43 -3.75 7.37 13.10
CA ILE A 43 -3.96 7.06 11.69
C ILE A 43 -4.41 8.33 10.94
N ILE A 44 -5.46 9.00 11.43
CA ILE A 44 -6.02 10.18 10.75
C ILE A 44 -4.98 11.30 10.68
N VAL A 45 -4.34 11.63 11.80
CA VAL A 45 -3.32 12.71 11.84
C VAL A 45 -2.15 12.39 10.91
N GLY A 46 -1.64 11.15 10.96
CA GLY A 46 -0.53 10.75 10.13
C GLY A 46 -0.86 10.78 8.64
N HIS A 47 -2.02 10.27 8.25
CA HIS A 47 -2.44 10.30 6.85
C HIS A 47 -2.73 11.72 6.34
N ILE A 48 -3.28 12.61 7.17
CA ILE A 48 -3.46 14.03 6.78
C ILE A 48 -2.09 14.65 6.48
N ILE A 49 -1.10 14.47 7.33
CA ILE A 49 0.25 15.01 7.14
C ILE A 49 0.89 14.39 5.90
N GLY A 50 0.92 13.05 5.81
CA GLY A 50 1.57 12.34 4.73
C GLY A 50 0.93 12.60 3.36
N CYS A 51 -0.41 12.60 3.28
CA CYS A 51 -1.13 12.87 2.04
C CYS A 51 -1.04 14.34 1.61
N LEU A 52 -0.93 15.28 2.55
CA LEU A 52 -0.64 16.68 2.21
C LEU A 52 0.73 16.82 1.54
N MET A 53 1.75 16.17 2.08
CA MET A 53 3.09 16.17 1.48
C MET A 53 3.09 15.46 0.12
N LEU A 54 2.38 14.33 0.01
CA LEU A 54 2.19 13.60 -1.24
C LEU A 54 1.52 14.50 -2.31
N PHE A 55 0.46 15.21 -1.92
CA PHE A 55 -0.22 16.17 -2.80
C PHE A 55 0.72 17.26 -3.29
N LEU A 56 1.49 17.89 -2.40
CA LEU A 56 2.42 18.97 -2.77
C LEU A 56 3.48 18.47 -3.76
N ALA A 57 4.07 17.29 -3.53
CA ALA A 57 5.04 16.68 -4.43
C ALA A 57 4.43 16.37 -5.81
N GLY A 58 3.24 15.78 -5.84
CA GLY A 58 2.55 15.47 -7.09
C GLY A 58 2.14 16.71 -7.89
N VAL A 59 1.74 17.80 -7.21
CA VAL A 59 1.45 19.10 -7.88
C VAL A 59 2.71 19.67 -8.54
N ILE A 60 3.88 19.57 -7.89
CA ILE A 60 5.14 20.01 -8.49
C ILE A 60 5.39 19.24 -9.78
N GLY A 61 5.44 17.90 -9.73
CA GLY A 61 5.70 17.08 -10.91
C GLY A 61 4.67 17.28 -12.02
N GLY A 62 3.39 17.33 -11.65
CA GLY A 62 2.30 17.51 -12.58
C GLY A 62 2.34 18.87 -13.31
N LYS A 63 2.65 19.96 -12.60
CA LYS A 63 2.76 21.31 -13.21
C LYS A 63 3.96 21.42 -14.15
N VAL A 64 5.11 20.87 -13.79
CA VAL A 64 6.33 20.96 -14.61
C VAL A 64 6.42 19.82 -15.63
N ARG A 65 5.50 18.86 -15.62
CA ARG A 65 5.49 17.70 -16.51
C ARG A 65 6.79 16.89 -16.46
N LYS A 66 7.33 16.69 -15.24
CA LYS A 66 8.59 15.98 -15.00
C LYS A 66 8.39 14.80 -14.04
N SER A 67 9.25 13.80 -14.17
CA SER A 67 9.30 12.69 -13.23
C SER A 67 9.71 13.15 -11.83
N ALA A 68 9.50 12.31 -10.82
CA ALA A 68 9.87 12.62 -9.46
C ALA A 68 11.37 12.94 -9.35
N MET A 69 12.23 12.13 -9.96
CA MET A 69 13.68 12.37 -9.93
C MET A 69 14.12 13.60 -10.73
N GLU A 70 13.40 13.96 -11.78
CA GLU A 70 13.64 15.21 -12.50
C GLU A 70 13.24 16.45 -11.68
N THR A 71 12.15 16.36 -10.87
CA THR A 71 11.78 17.45 -9.97
C THR A 71 12.79 17.64 -8.85
N VAL A 72 13.32 16.55 -8.29
CA VAL A 72 14.41 16.60 -7.31
C VAL A 72 15.65 17.28 -7.89
N LYS A 73 15.97 17.02 -9.17
CA LYS A 73 17.08 17.67 -9.86
C LYS A 73 16.93 19.18 -9.96
N MET A 74 15.70 19.70 -10.02
CA MET A 74 15.46 21.16 -10.04
C MET A 74 15.91 21.84 -8.74
N SER A 75 15.77 21.16 -7.59
CA SER A 75 16.12 21.70 -6.28
C SER A 75 17.57 21.40 -5.86
N PHE A 76 18.08 20.21 -6.18
CA PHE A 76 19.35 19.70 -5.68
C PHE A 76 20.44 19.58 -6.76
N GLY A 77 20.13 19.97 -8.00
CA GLY A 77 21.05 19.87 -9.14
C GLY A 77 21.33 18.41 -9.54
N GLN A 78 22.22 18.25 -10.52
CA GLN A 78 22.47 16.93 -11.11
C GLN A 78 23.16 15.96 -10.14
N LYS A 79 24.13 16.44 -9.35
CA LYS A 79 24.83 15.58 -8.39
C LYS A 79 23.95 15.21 -7.20
N GLY A 80 23.20 16.17 -6.66
CA GLY A 80 22.26 15.90 -5.55
C GLY A 80 21.14 14.95 -5.94
N SER A 81 20.60 15.05 -7.15
CA SER A 81 19.55 14.15 -7.63
C SER A 81 19.96 12.68 -7.71
N ILE A 82 21.26 12.40 -7.93
CA ILE A 82 21.77 11.02 -7.92
C ILE A 82 21.61 10.38 -6.55
N LEU A 83 21.91 11.13 -5.47
CA LEU A 83 21.72 10.63 -4.11
C LEU A 83 20.24 10.22 -3.87
N PHE A 84 19.30 11.10 -4.21
CA PHE A 84 17.87 10.79 -4.05
C PHE A 84 17.40 9.64 -4.95
N ALA A 85 17.94 9.53 -6.18
CA ALA A 85 17.64 8.40 -7.05
C ALA A 85 18.13 7.08 -6.46
N VAL A 86 19.34 7.04 -5.89
CA VAL A 86 19.87 5.85 -5.20
C VAL A 86 19.02 5.50 -3.98
N LEU A 87 18.66 6.48 -3.15
CA LEU A 87 17.79 6.26 -1.99
C LEU A 87 16.42 5.73 -2.40
N ASN A 88 15.84 6.24 -3.51
CA ASN A 88 14.58 5.74 -4.03
C ASN A 88 14.68 4.29 -4.53
N VAL A 89 15.78 3.93 -5.22
CA VAL A 89 16.03 2.53 -5.62
C VAL A 89 16.14 1.63 -4.40
N LEU A 90 16.90 2.03 -3.37
CA LEU A 90 17.02 1.27 -2.13
C LEU A 90 15.68 1.09 -1.43
N GLN A 91 14.86 2.14 -1.38
CA GLN A 91 13.49 2.07 -0.86
C GLN A 91 12.65 1.04 -1.63
N LEU A 92 12.67 1.08 -2.97
CA LEU A 92 11.89 0.15 -3.81
C LEU A 92 12.35 -1.31 -3.64
N VAL A 93 13.66 -1.54 -3.53
CA VAL A 93 14.21 -2.87 -3.21
C VAL A 93 13.74 -3.33 -1.83
N GLY A 94 13.77 -2.43 -0.84
CA GLY A 94 13.26 -2.71 0.51
C GLY A 94 11.78 -3.09 0.50
N TRP A 95 10.94 -2.32 -0.17
CA TRP A 95 9.52 -2.63 -0.32
C TRP A 95 9.28 -3.97 -1.03
N THR A 96 10.04 -4.26 -2.10
CA THR A 96 9.95 -5.55 -2.79
C THR A 96 10.25 -6.71 -1.84
N ALA A 97 11.29 -6.58 -1.03
CA ALA A 97 11.67 -7.60 -0.05
C ALA A 97 10.58 -7.77 1.03
N ILE A 98 10.03 -6.67 1.56
CA ILE A 98 8.93 -6.70 2.55
C ILE A 98 7.72 -7.42 1.96
N MET A 99 7.28 -7.06 0.77
CA MET A 99 6.10 -7.66 0.15
C MET A 99 6.28 -9.15 -0.14
N ILE A 100 7.46 -9.56 -0.62
CA ILE A 100 7.78 -10.99 -0.81
C ILE A 100 7.72 -11.73 0.53
N TYR A 101 8.28 -11.15 1.57
CA TYR A 101 8.31 -11.76 2.90
C TYR A 101 6.91 -11.84 3.52
N ASP A 102 6.10 -10.79 3.43
CA ASP A 102 4.72 -10.76 3.94
C ASP A 102 3.83 -11.79 3.22
N GLY A 103 3.96 -11.88 1.89
CA GLY A 103 3.28 -12.92 1.12
C GLY A 103 3.75 -14.33 1.49
N ALA A 104 5.04 -14.50 1.76
CA ALA A 104 5.61 -15.78 2.21
C ALA A 104 5.13 -16.16 3.61
N LEU A 105 5.02 -15.21 4.52
CA LEU A 105 4.43 -15.43 5.85
C LEU A 105 2.99 -15.92 5.73
N ALA A 106 2.19 -15.23 4.91
CA ALA A 106 0.80 -15.60 4.70
C ALA A 106 0.67 -17.02 4.11
N ALA A 107 1.48 -17.36 3.10
CA ALA A 107 1.45 -18.68 2.46
C ALA A 107 1.94 -19.80 3.40
N ASP A 108 3.02 -19.55 4.14
CA ASP A 108 3.58 -20.54 5.09
C ASP A 108 2.66 -20.78 6.29
N GLY A 109 1.89 -19.76 6.70
CA GLY A 109 0.87 -19.89 7.74
C GLY A 109 -0.23 -20.92 7.43
N VAL A 110 -0.40 -21.30 6.14
CA VAL A 110 -1.34 -22.35 5.70
C VAL A 110 -0.64 -23.65 5.40
N MET A 111 0.47 -23.60 4.68
CA MET A 111 1.08 -24.79 4.07
C MET A 111 2.22 -25.38 4.91
N HIS A 112 2.78 -24.61 5.86
CA HIS A 112 3.85 -25.04 6.80
C HIS A 112 5.06 -25.71 6.11
N THR A 113 5.43 -25.22 4.90
CA THR A 113 6.53 -25.79 4.11
C THR A 113 7.87 -25.09 4.31
N GLY A 114 7.86 -23.95 5.00
CA GLY A 114 9.02 -23.10 5.24
C GLY A 114 8.99 -21.80 4.43
N ARG A 115 9.12 -20.67 5.12
CA ARG A 115 9.02 -19.32 4.56
C ARG A 115 9.94 -19.06 3.37
N TRP A 116 11.16 -19.58 3.41
CA TRP A 116 12.13 -19.39 2.34
C TRP A 116 11.69 -19.97 0.99
N ILE A 117 10.95 -21.09 1.01
CA ILE A 117 10.37 -21.68 -0.20
C ILE A 117 9.36 -20.72 -0.81
N TRP A 118 8.49 -20.15 0.01
CA TRP A 118 7.49 -19.18 -0.43
C TRP A 118 8.10 -17.86 -0.91
N CYS A 119 9.19 -17.39 -0.28
CA CYS A 119 9.93 -16.24 -0.81
C CYS A 119 10.43 -16.50 -2.24
N LEU A 120 10.96 -17.70 -2.52
CA LEU A 120 11.38 -18.05 -3.87
C LEU A 120 10.19 -18.17 -4.84
N VAL A 121 9.11 -18.79 -4.44
CA VAL A 121 7.90 -18.93 -5.27
C VAL A 121 7.31 -17.57 -5.60
N ILE A 122 7.12 -16.70 -4.60
CA ILE A 122 6.55 -15.36 -4.82
C ILE A 122 7.49 -14.50 -5.66
N GLY A 123 8.79 -14.51 -5.37
CA GLY A 123 9.78 -13.81 -6.16
C GLY A 123 9.81 -14.27 -7.62
N ALA A 124 9.72 -15.58 -7.87
CA ALA A 124 9.64 -16.14 -9.21
C ALA A 124 8.33 -15.74 -9.92
N LEU A 125 7.20 -15.72 -9.20
CA LEU A 125 5.92 -15.24 -9.75
C LEU A 125 6.00 -13.76 -10.14
N ILE A 126 6.59 -12.91 -9.32
CA ILE A 126 6.79 -11.49 -9.64
C ILE A 126 7.61 -11.34 -10.93
N ILE A 127 8.74 -12.06 -11.03
CA ILE A 127 9.57 -12.05 -12.25
C ILE A 127 8.76 -12.54 -13.47
N LEU A 128 8.01 -13.64 -13.33
CA LEU A 128 7.17 -14.17 -14.36
C LEU A 128 6.13 -13.15 -14.84
N TRP A 129 5.47 -12.46 -13.92
CA TRP A 129 4.50 -11.42 -14.26
C TRP A 129 5.15 -10.25 -15.02
N ILE A 130 6.34 -9.81 -14.59
CA ILE A 130 7.09 -8.78 -15.31
C ILE A 130 7.43 -9.21 -16.74
N VAL A 131 7.84 -10.47 -16.93
CA VAL A 131 8.19 -11.03 -18.26
C VAL A 131 6.97 -11.17 -19.17
N ILE A 132 5.81 -11.60 -18.63
CA ILE A 132 4.56 -11.74 -19.41
C ILE A 132 4.05 -10.37 -19.88
N GLY A 133 4.42 -9.31 -19.18
CA GLY A 133 4.05 -7.94 -19.50
C GLY A 133 2.75 -7.49 -18.83
N ILE A 134 2.79 -6.28 -18.38
CA ILE A 134 1.80 -5.65 -17.51
C ILE A 134 0.46 -5.40 -18.23
N THR A 135 0.47 -5.20 -19.54
CA THR A 135 -0.74 -4.92 -20.34
C THR A 135 -1.76 -6.06 -20.32
N ASN A 136 -1.30 -7.29 -20.19
CA ASN A 136 -2.17 -8.47 -20.11
C ASN A 136 -2.72 -8.71 -18.69
N LEU A 137 -2.07 -8.14 -17.68
CA LEU A 137 -2.38 -8.37 -16.26
C LEU A 137 -3.34 -7.33 -15.66
N GLY A 138 -3.66 -6.25 -16.37
CA GLY A 138 -4.50 -5.17 -15.82
C GLY A 138 -5.87 -5.65 -15.32
N LYS A 139 -6.52 -6.57 -16.03
CA LYS A 139 -7.79 -7.17 -15.59
C LYS A 139 -7.62 -8.05 -14.36
N ILE A 140 -6.55 -8.83 -14.31
CA ILE A 140 -6.25 -9.74 -13.19
C ILE A 140 -5.93 -8.91 -11.96
N ASN A 141 -5.16 -7.85 -12.09
CA ASN A 141 -4.86 -6.90 -11.01
C ASN A 141 -6.14 -6.25 -10.46
N THR A 142 -7.04 -5.80 -11.33
CA THR A 142 -8.33 -5.23 -10.91
C THR A 142 -9.17 -6.25 -10.13
N VAL A 143 -9.21 -7.50 -10.57
CA VAL A 143 -9.92 -8.59 -9.86
C VAL A 143 -9.29 -8.87 -8.50
N ALA A 144 -7.95 -8.93 -8.42
CA ALA A 144 -7.24 -9.17 -7.17
C ALA A 144 -7.44 -8.03 -6.16
N MET A 145 -7.37 -6.77 -6.61
CA MET A 145 -7.66 -5.60 -5.78
C MET A 145 -9.12 -5.61 -5.27
N ALA A 146 -10.07 -5.91 -6.15
CA ALA A 146 -11.47 -6.03 -5.75
C ALA A 146 -11.68 -7.16 -4.75
N ALA A 147 -11.05 -8.31 -4.94
CA ALA A 147 -11.12 -9.44 -4.02
C ALA A 147 -10.51 -9.09 -2.65
N LEU A 148 -9.35 -8.43 -2.63
CA LEU A 148 -8.73 -7.97 -1.38
C LEU A 148 -9.62 -6.93 -0.67
N PHE A 149 -10.19 -5.99 -1.41
CA PHE A 149 -11.11 -5.01 -0.83
C PHE A 149 -12.36 -5.68 -0.23
N ILE A 150 -12.97 -6.64 -0.94
CA ILE A 150 -14.11 -7.43 -0.41
C ILE A 150 -13.69 -8.19 0.85
N LEU A 151 -12.49 -8.76 0.88
CA LEU A 151 -11.93 -9.42 2.06
C LEU A 151 -11.88 -8.46 3.25
N THR A 152 -11.49 -7.20 3.06
CA THR A 152 -11.48 -6.21 4.14
C THR A 152 -12.88 -5.85 4.62
N LEU A 153 -13.90 -5.87 3.76
CA LEU A 153 -15.29 -5.68 4.17
C LEU A 153 -15.79 -6.85 5.04
N ILE A 154 -15.39 -8.07 4.73
CA ILE A 154 -15.69 -9.25 5.55
C ILE A 154 -14.98 -9.16 6.91
N LEU A 155 -13.70 -8.78 6.92
CA LEU A 155 -12.95 -8.52 8.17
C LEU A 155 -13.62 -7.42 9.00
N CYS A 156 -14.09 -6.36 8.36
CA CYS A 156 -14.87 -5.29 9.01
C CYS A 156 -16.06 -5.87 9.78
N LYS A 157 -16.82 -6.75 9.15
CA LYS A 157 -17.94 -7.43 9.83
C LYS A 157 -17.44 -8.20 11.06
N VAL A 158 -16.37 -8.97 10.94
CA VAL A 158 -15.79 -9.74 12.06
C VAL A 158 -15.35 -8.80 13.19
N ILE A 159 -14.73 -7.68 12.86
CA ILE A 159 -14.26 -6.67 13.83
C ILE A 159 -15.45 -6.02 14.58
N PHE A 160 -16.49 -5.64 13.88
CA PHE A 160 -17.63 -4.93 14.51
C PHE A 160 -18.65 -5.85 15.15
N THR A 161 -18.69 -7.15 14.81
CA THR A 161 -19.60 -8.13 15.43
C THR A 161 -18.90 -9.09 16.39
N GLY A 162 -17.58 -9.10 16.40
CA GLY A 162 -16.78 -9.96 17.28
C GLY A 162 -16.85 -9.50 18.74
N SER A 163 -17.09 -10.43 19.63
CA SER A 163 -17.05 -10.24 21.09
C SER A 163 -15.70 -10.62 21.70
N GLY A 164 -14.61 -10.46 20.97
CA GLY A 164 -13.26 -10.71 21.45
C GLY A 164 -12.91 -9.82 22.65
N ALA A 165 -12.28 -10.39 23.67
CA ALA A 165 -11.64 -9.61 24.70
C ALA A 165 -10.49 -8.84 24.03
N GLY A 166 -10.72 -7.55 23.76
CA GLY A 166 -9.75 -6.71 23.06
C GLY A 166 -8.38 -6.78 23.73
N THR A 167 -7.33 -6.72 22.94
CA THR A 167 -5.98 -6.59 23.47
C THR A 167 -5.93 -5.35 24.36
N PRO A 168 -5.55 -5.45 25.63
CA PRO A 168 -5.42 -4.27 26.47
C PRO A 168 -4.42 -3.30 25.81
N SER A 169 -4.74 -2.00 25.83
CA SER A 169 -3.75 -1.00 25.45
C SER A 169 -2.56 -1.12 26.40
N ASP A 170 -1.37 -1.15 25.86
CA ASP A 170 -0.13 -1.16 26.61
C ASP A 170 0.77 0.01 26.18
N ASP A 171 1.84 0.26 26.91
CA ASP A 171 2.76 1.35 26.61
C ASP A 171 3.86 0.96 25.61
N SER A 172 3.72 -0.16 24.90
CA SER A 172 4.72 -0.62 23.93
C SER A 172 4.85 0.28 22.72
N MET A 173 3.80 1.06 22.41
CA MET A 173 3.81 2.04 21.31
C MET A 173 3.38 3.42 21.80
N THR A 174 4.19 4.45 21.48
CA THR A 174 3.83 5.84 21.75
C THR A 174 2.92 6.39 20.66
N PHE A 175 2.11 7.40 20.99
CA PHE A 175 1.26 8.09 20.01
C PHE A 175 2.08 8.70 18.86
N GLY A 176 3.26 9.27 19.17
CA GLY A 176 4.16 9.83 18.16
C GLY A 176 4.68 8.79 17.19
N ALA A 177 5.10 7.61 17.67
CA ALA A 177 5.54 6.51 16.82
C ALA A 177 4.41 5.98 15.91
N ALA A 178 3.18 5.93 16.42
CA ALA A 178 2.03 5.55 15.61
C ALA A 178 1.69 6.58 14.51
N VAL A 179 1.79 7.89 14.84
CA VAL A 179 1.65 8.95 13.83
C VAL A 179 2.76 8.83 12.79
N GLU A 180 4.01 8.58 13.19
CA GLU A 180 5.14 8.38 12.28
C GLU A 180 4.87 7.23 11.30
N LEU A 181 4.43 6.07 11.78
CA LEU A 181 4.06 4.93 10.94
C LEU A 181 2.95 5.29 9.94
N ALA A 182 1.96 6.05 10.40
CA ALA A 182 0.86 6.48 9.54
C ALA A 182 1.27 7.57 8.52
N VAL A 183 2.27 8.39 8.82
CA VAL A 183 2.88 9.35 7.88
C VAL A 183 3.77 8.63 6.86
N ALA A 184 4.56 7.65 7.32
CA ALA A 184 5.56 6.97 6.51
C ALA A 184 4.96 6.30 5.28
N MET A 185 3.73 5.79 5.37
CA MET A 185 3.11 5.06 4.27
C MET A 185 2.81 5.96 3.05
N PRO A 186 2.08 7.09 3.15
CA PRO A 186 1.97 8.03 2.05
C PRO A 186 3.31 8.59 1.59
N LEU A 187 4.27 8.79 2.51
CA LEU A 187 5.60 9.30 2.15
C LEU A 187 6.42 8.30 1.32
N SER A 188 6.18 7.01 1.46
CA SER A 188 6.82 6.00 0.62
C SER A 188 6.50 6.17 -0.87
N TRP A 189 5.36 6.75 -1.19
CA TRP A 189 4.92 7.08 -2.54
C TRP A 189 5.36 8.46 -3.04
N LEU A 190 5.87 9.32 -2.15
CA LEU A 190 6.28 10.68 -2.50
C LEU A 190 7.32 10.72 -3.63
N PRO A 191 8.35 9.85 -3.68
CA PRO A 191 9.31 9.82 -4.77
C PRO A 191 8.77 9.25 -6.08
N LEU A 192 7.50 8.90 -6.15
CA LEU A 192 6.86 8.25 -7.31
C LEU A 192 5.67 9.02 -7.85
N ILE A 193 4.96 9.81 -7.02
CA ILE A 193 3.68 10.43 -7.42
C ILE A 193 3.80 11.33 -8.64
N SER A 194 4.92 12.02 -8.81
CA SER A 194 5.14 12.91 -9.96
C SER A 194 5.18 12.14 -11.28
N ASP A 195 5.58 10.85 -11.27
CA ASP A 195 5.59 9.99 -12.45
C ASP A 195 4.18 9.72 -12.98
N TYR A 196 3.18 9.72 -12.11
CA TYR A 196 1.77 9.57 -12.45
C TYR A 196 1.15 10.91 -12.84
N THR A 197 1.36 11.94 -12.03
CA THR A 197 0.66 13.22 -12.20
C THR A 197 1.15 14.03 -13.38
N ARG A 198 2.39 13.83 -13.86
CA ARG A 198 2.89 14.46 -15.10
C ARG A 198 2.12 14.02 -16.34
N GLU A 199 1.55 12.82 -16.35
CA GLU A 199 0.77 12.25 -17.45
C GLU A 199 -0.73 12.63 -17.36
N ALA A 200 -1.16 13.32 -16.31
CA ALA A 200 -2.57 13.68 -16.12
C ALA A 200 -3.02 14.82 -17.02
N LYS A 201 -4.28 14.79 -17.51
CA LYS A 201 -4.91 15.88 -18.25
C LYS A 201 -4.97 17.17 -17.43
N GLU A 202 -5.43 17.04 -16.18
CA GLU A 202 -5.57 18.12 -15.20
C GLU A 202 -4.69 17.83 -13.96
N PRO A 203 -3.39 18.15 -14.00
CA PRO A 203 -2.43 17.66 -12.99
C PRO A 203 -2.80 17.95 -11.54
N VAL A 204 -3.23 19.18 -11.25
CA VAL A 204 -3.57 19.58 -9.88
C VAL A 204 -4.79 18.83 -9.36
N LYS A 205 -5.85 18.73 -10.17
CA LYS A 205 -7.05 17.98 -9.79
C LYS A 205 -6.76 16.48 -9.69
N ALA A 206 -6.01 15.93 -10.63
CA ALA A 206 -5.61 14.53 -10.61
C ALA A 206 -4.78 14.22 -9.36
N THR A 207 -3.84 15.09 -8.99
CA THR A 207 -3.06 14.94 -7.76
C THR A 207 -3.96 14.99 -6.51
N ALA A 208 -4.94 15.90 -6.48
CA ALA A 208 -5.87 15.97 -5.37
C ALA A 208 -6.71 14.69 -5.26
N VAL A 209 -7.26 14.20 -6.38
CA VAL A 209 -8.00 12.93 -6.41
C VAL A 209 -7.11 11.77 -5.96
N SER A 210 -5.88 11.70 -6.45
CA SER A 210 -4.90 10.67 -6.07
C SER A 210 -4.63 10.66 -4.57
N ALA A 211 -4.25 11.81 -4.00
CA ALA A 211 -3.90 11.90 -2.59
C ALA A 211 -5.10 11.65 -1.66
N VAL A 212 -6.29 12.16 -2.01
CA VAL A 212 -7.51 11.95 -1.23
C VAL A 212 -7.96 10.49 -1.30
N THR A 213 -7.99 9.89 -2.50
CA THR A 213 -8.38 8.48 -2.66
C THR A 213 -7.43 7.58 -1.91
N TYR A 214 -6.12 7.77 -2.09
CA TYR A 214 -5.11 6.99 -1.37
C TYR A 214 -5.28 7.15 0.14
N GLY A 215 -5.39 8.38 0.64
CA GLY A 215 -5.52 8.66 2.08
C GLY A 215 -6.74 7.98 2.71
N ILE A 216 -7.90 8.02 2.05
CA ILE A 216 -9.12 7.38 2.55
C ILE A 216 -8.95 5.84 2.58
N VAL A 217 -8.42 5.27 1.49
CA VAL A 217 -8.28 3.81 1.37
C VAL A 217 -7.20 3.29 2.32
N SER A 218 -6.06 3.96 2.41
CA SER A 218 -4.99 3.59 3.34
C SER A 218 -5.44 3.71 4.79
N CYS A 219 -6.13 4.79 5.19
CA CYS A 219 -6.76 4.89 6.52
C CYS A 219 -7.69 3.71 6.80
N TRP A 220 -8.53 3.32 5.83
CA TRP A 220 -9.41 2.17 5.96
C TRP A 220 -8.63 0.88 6.22
N MET A 221 -7.58 0.61 5.44
CA MET A 221 -6.75 -0.58 5.59
C MET A 221 -6.04 -0.63 6.95
N TYR A 222 -5.51 0.50 7.41
CA TYR A 222 -4.91 0.61 8.74
C TYR A 222 -5.91 0.34 9.86
N VAL A 223 -7.12 0.90 9.75
CA VAL A 223 -8.19 0.67 10.74
C VAL A 223 -8.59 -0.80 10.79
N ILE A 224 -8.69 -1.46 9.62
CA ILE A 224 -8.98 -2.89 9.54
C ILE A 224 -7.87 -3.72 10.19
N GLY A 225 -6.61 -3.42 9.88
CA GLY A 225 -5.46 -4.11 10.49
C GLY A 225 -5.42 -3.94 12.01
N MET A 226 -5.52 -2.71 12.49
CA MET A 226 -5.56 -2.40 13.92
C MET A 226 -6.75 -3.07 14.63
N GLY A 227 -7.95 -2.95 14.08
CA GLY A 227 -9.15 -3.56 14.65
C GLY A 227 -9.09 -5.08 14.70
N ALA A 228 -8.57 -5.70 13.64
CA ALA A 228 -8.35 -7.14 13.60
C ALA A 228 -7.37 -7.60 14.68
N ALA A 229 -6.23 -6.91 14.83
CA ALA A 229 -5.26 -7.23 15.86
C ALA A 229 -5.83 -7.05 17.28
N ILE A 230 -6.59 -5.99 17.54
CA ILE A 230 -7.24 -5.75 18.83
C ILE A 230 -8.20 -6.90 19.17
N ILE A 231 -9.00 -7.37 18.21
CA ILE A 231 -10.04 -8.38 18.47
C ILE A 231 -9.47 -9.79 18.53
N THR A 232 -8.53 -10.12 17.65
CA THR A 232 -7.95 -11.48 17.58
C THR A 232 -6.81 -11.71 18.54
N GLY A 233 -6.15 -10.63 19.00
CA GLY A 233 -4.90 -10.70 19.76
C GLY A 233 -3.69 -11.13 18.94
N GLU A 234 -3.81 -11.13 17.59
CA GLU A 234 -2.77 -11.57 16.67
C GLU A 234 -2.26 -10.42 15.81
N TYR A 235 -0.96 -10.45 15.53
CA TYR A 235 -0.29 -9.50 14.64
C TYR A 235 0.09 -10.15 13.29
N ASP A 236 0.07 -11.47 13.23
CA ASP A 236 0.31 -12.23 12.02
C ASP A 236 -0.97 -12.31 11.18
N ILE A 237 -0.88 -11.90 9.92
CA ILE A 237 -2.04 -11.83 9.04
C ILE A 237 -2.65 -13.21 8.77
N ALA A 238 -1.84 -14.28 8.73
CA ALA A 238 -2.34 -15.63 8.53
C ALA A 238 -3.18 -16.07 9.72
N GLN A 239 -2.72 -15.78 10.95
CA GLN A 239 -3.47 -16.08 12.17
C GLN A 239 -4.75 -15.25 12.28
N ILE A 240 -4.69 -13.97 11.90
CA ILE A 240 -5.86 -13.11 11.81
C ILE A 240 -6.89 -13.71 10.86
N MET A 241 -6.48 -14.12 9.65
CA MET A 241 -7.38 -14.71 8.65
C MET A 241 -7.98 -16.04 9.12
N LEU A 242 -7.18 -16.89 9.77
CA LEU A 242 -7.66 -18.16 10.34
C LEU A 242 -8.68 -17.91 11.45
N LYS A 243 -8.41 -17.02 12.40
CA LYS A 243 -9.33 -16.66 13.49
C LYS A 243 -10.59 -15.95 12.99
N ALA A 244 -10.48 -15.19 11.91
CA ALA A 244 -11.62 -14.56 11.25
C ALA A 244 -12.50 -15.55 10.45
N GLY A 245 -12.12 -16.83 10.38
CA GLY A 245 -12.86 -17.85 9.63
C GLY A 245 -12.70 -17.76 8.11
N LEU A 246 -11.72 -16.96 7.63
CA LEU A 246 -11.47 -16.75 6.21
C LEU A 246 -10.50 -17.78 5.61
N GLY A 247 -9.77 -18.50 6.45
CA GLY A 247 -8.96 -19.66 6.12
C GLY A 247 -8.08 -19.51 4.87
N ILE A 248 -8.01 -20.58 4.09
CA ILE A 248 -7.19 -20.66 2.86
C ILE A 248 -7.61 -19.61 1.81
N LEU A 249 -8.89 -19.31 1.69
CA LEU A 249 -9.36 -18.36 0.68
C LEU A 249 -8.80 -16.94 0.91
N GLY A 250 -8.82 -16.47 2.17
CA GLY A 250 -8.24 -15.17 2.53
C GLY A 250 -6.74 -15.11 2.22
N LEU A 251 -6.02 -16.18 2.49
CA LEU A 251 -4.58 -16.27 2.24
C LEU A 251 -4.23 -16.33 0.75
N LEU A 252 -5.01 -17.04 -0.07
CA LEU A 252 -4.85 -17.02 -1.52
C LEU A 252 -5.04 -15.61 -2.09
N ILE A 253 -6.06 -14.88 -1.63
CA ILE A 253 -6.30 -13.49 -2.06
C ILE A 253 -5.09 -12.62 -1.69
N ILE A 254 -4.53 -12.79 -0.49
CA ILE A 254 -3.35 -12.06 -0.04
C ILE A 254 -2.14 -12.34 -0.93
N VAL A 255 -1.81 -13.60 -1.19
CA VAL A 255 -0.69 -14.00 -2.03
C VAL A 255 -0.84 -13.42 -3.44
N PHE A 256 -2.01 -13.57 -4.05
CA PHE A 256 -2.27 -13.01 -5.37
C PHE A 256 -2.16 -11.48 -5.39
N SER A 257 -2.75 -10.79 -4.41
CA SER A 257 -2.68 -9.33 -4.30
C SER A 257 -1.23 -8.85 -4.15
N THR A 258 -0.43 -9.53 -3.33
CA THR A 258 0.98 -9.21 -3.13
C THR A 258 1.78 -9.34 -4.42
N CYS A 259 1.60 -10.43 -5.16
CA CYS A 259 2.29 -10.64 -6.43
C CYS A 259 1.90 -9.59 -7.49
N LEU A 260 0.65 -9.11 -7.49
CA LEU A 260 0.13 -8.22 -8.52
C LEU A 260 0.35 -6.74 -8.22
N LEU A 261 0.49 -6.34 -6.95
CA LEU A 261 0.72 -4.94 -6.58
C LEU A 261 2.02 -4.40 -7.21
N TYR A 262 3.08 -5.21 -7.26
CA TYR A 262 4.36 -4.86 -7.87
C TYR A 262 4.34 -4.87 -9.40
N THR A 263 3.33 -5.46 -9.99
CA THR A 263 3.11 -5.47 -11.44
C THR A 263 2.05 -4.47 -11.88
N SER A 264 1.65 -3.56 -10.98
CA SER A 264 0.70 -2.50 -11.31
C SER A 264 1.28 -1.61 -12.42
N PRO A 265 0.55 -1.37 -13.51
CA PRO A 265 1.09 -0.66 -14.65
C PRO A 265 1.49 0.76 -14.24
N SER A 266 2.74 1.11 -14.54
CA SER A 266 3.12 2.51 -14.68
C SER A 266 2.19 3.18 -15.71
N PRO A 267 1.87 4.47 -15.60
CA PRO A 267 1.13 5.17 -16.64
C PRO A 267 1.72 5.04 -18.03
N ARG A 268 2.99 4.64 -18.13
CA ARG A 268 3.68 4.38 -19.39
C ARG A 268 3.32 3.04 -20.04
N ASP A 269 2.92 2.05 -19.24
CA ASP A 269 2.83 0.65 -19.70
C ASP A 269 1.40 0.24 -20.08
N GLY A 270 0.40 1.00 -19.71
CA GLY A 270 -1.02 0.68 -19.90
C GLY A 270 -1.75 1.58 -20.91
N LEU A 271 -1.05 2.50 -21.50
CA LEU A 271 -1.56 3.50 -22.43
C LEU A 271 -0.80 3.45 -23.74
#